data_ac1317128483b5e46948d6b5854ec276
#
_entry.id   ac1317128483b5e46948d6b5854ec276
#
_cell.length_a   1.000
_cell.length_b   1.000
_cell.length_c   1.000
_cell.angle_alpha   90.00
_cell.angle_beta   90.00
_cell.angle_gamma   90.00
#
_symmetry.space_group_name_H-M   'P 1'
#
loop_
_entity.id
_entity.type
_entity.pdbx_description
1 polymer ?
#
loop_
_entity_poly.entity_id
_entity_poly.type
_entity_poly.pdbx_seq_one_letter_code
_entity_poly.pdbx_strand_id
1 'polypeptide(L)'
;GVDAKPRCYSSRPAYQLEGHYLPLGTGQVLHGYVPVNRLKAVCKQHGVSITKYLAALLIWSIWQEYLGGKSSRCAVVLNLPINLRGFFGSDTMANFFAVTMIGWLFRNPDIPFEVLLRKVSSQMDRKIDKDKLAESIAYNVSNEKKWYLRAIPLFLKAPALSLVFRLKDRAYTM
;
A
#
# COMPACT_ATOMS: atom_id res chain seq x y z
N GLY A 1 -3.12 -17.37 -20.64
CA GLY A 1 -2.11 -17.23 -19.62
C GLY A 1 -2.06 -15.79 -19.18
N VAL A 2 -2.49 -15.49 -17.95
CA VAL A 2 -2.50 -14.14 -17.41
C VAL A 2 -1.18 -13.96 -16.68
N ASP A 3 -0.18 -13.39 -17.38
CA ASP A 3 1.09 -12.97 -16.79
C ASP A 3 0.99 -11.57 -16.18
N ALA A 4 0.06 -11.39 -15.23
CA ALA A 4 -0.03 -10.17 -14.47
C ALA A 4 1.02 -10.18 -13.34
N LYS A 5 2.27 -9.91 -13.67
CA LYS A 5 3.29 -9.62 -12.65
C LYS A 5 2.85 -8.38 -11.85
N PRO A 6 2.86 -8.44 -10.51
CA PRO A 6 2.64 -7.25 -9.71
C PRO A 6 3.67 -6.19 -10.09
N ARG A 7 3.23 -5.12 -10.72
CA ARG A 7 4.12 -4.03 -11.12
C ARG A 7 4.58 -3.32 -9.86
N CYS A 8 5.87 -3.44 -9.56
CA CYS A 8 6.51 -2.58 -8.58
C CYS A 8 6.24 -1.11 -8.95
N TYR A 9 5.96 -0.25 -7.95
CA TYR A 9 5.65 1.16 -8.17
C TYR A 9 6.78 1.90 -8.91
N SER A 10 8.02 1.51 -8.65
CA SER A 10 9.20 1.97 -9.38
C SER A 10 10.26 0.86 -9.42
N SER A 11 11.21 0.97 -10.34
CA SER A 11 12.40 0.10 -10.37
C SER A 11 13.36 0.34 -9.19
N ARG A 12 13.10 1.37 -8.38
CA ARG A 12 13.88 1.73 -7.21
C ARG A 12 13.11 1.38 -5.93
N PRO A 13 13.81 1.09 -4.82
CA PRO A 13 13.16 0.90 -3.52
C PRO A 13 12.38 2.15 -3.12
N ALA A 14 11.30 1.95 -2.36
CA ALA A 14 10.57 3.04 -1.74
C ALA A 14 11.42 3.73 -0.67
N TYR A 15 11.08 4.97 -0.35
CA TYR A 15 11.70 5.68 0.76
C TYR A 15 11.45 4.91 2.05
N GLN A 16 12.50 4.68 2.83
CA GLN A 16 12.41 4.03 4.13
C GLN A 16 12.49 5.08 5.22
N LEU A 17 11.59 5.00 6.20
CA LEU A 17 11.59 5.88 7.35
C LEU A 17 12.78 5.56 8.25
N GLU A 18 13.48 6.58 8.69
CA GLU A 18 14.54 6.43 9.68
C GLU A 18 13.94 6.65 11.08
N GLY A 19 14.30 5.81 12.03
CA GLY A 19 13.80 5.90 13.40
C GLY A 19 14.51 4.93 14.33
N HIS A 20 14.23 5.09 15.62
CA HIS A 20 14.72 4.16 16.64
C HIS A 20 13.69 3.05 16.86
N TYR A 21 14.15 1.81 16.81
CA TYR A 21 13.32 0.68 17.15
C TYR A 21 13.11 0.60 18.66
N LEU A 22 11.90 0.31 19.07
CA LEU A 22 11.62 -0.03 20.47
C LEU A 22 12.29 -1.37 20.83
N PRO A 23 12.60 -1.61 22.11
CA PRO A 23 13.11 -2.90 22.56
C PRO A 23 12.20 -4.05 22.11
N LEU A 24 12.82 -5.21 21.86
CA LEU A 24 12.07 -6.39 21.40
C LEU A 24 10.95 -6.74 22.36
N GLY A 25 9.74 -6.98 21.84
CA GLY A 25 8.54 -7.28 22.64
C GLY A 25 7.82 -6.07 23.21
N THR A 26 8.28 -4.84 22.93
CA THR A 26 7.56 -3.61 23.30
C THR A 26 6.84 -3.02 22.09
N GLY A 27 5.69 -2.40 22.34
CA GLY A 27 4.91 -1.67 21.35
C GLY A 27 4.39 -0.37 21.94
N GLN A 28 4.36 0.67 21.11
CA GLN A 28 3.76 1.96 21.48
C GLN A 28 2.57 2.22 20.56
N VAL A 29 1.43 2.58 21.14
CA VAL A 29 0.22 2.93 20.42
C VAL A 29 -0.02 4.43 20.53
N LEU A 30 -0.12 5.11 19.41
CA LEU A 30 -0.51 6.51 19.35
C LEU A 30 -1.98 6.60 18.96
N HIS A 31 -2.78 7.30 19.76
CA HIS A 31 -4.19 7.53 19.50
C HIS A 31 -4.43 8.95 19.00
N GLY A 32 -5.11 9.07 17.86
CA GLY A 32 -5.55 10.34 17.32
C GLY A 32 -7.08 10.35 17.12
N TYR A 33 -7.75 11.41 17.54
CA TYR A 33 -9.20 11.57 17.41
C TYR A 33 -9.52 12.74 16.50
N VAL A 34 -10.29 12.48 15.44
CA VAL A 34 -10.73 13.49 14.50
C VAL A 34 -12.26 13.47 14.39
N PRO A 35 -12.95 14.62 14.48
CA PRO A 35 -14.39 14.69 14.30
C PRO A 35 -14.78 14.23 12.89
N VAL A 36 -15.50 13.12 12.79
CA VAL A 36 -15.87 12.49 11.50
C VAL A 36 -16.60 13.44 10.58
N ASN A 37 -17.50 14.27 11.12
CA ASN A 37 -18.29 15.21 10.31
C ASN A 37 -17.40 16.28 9.65
N ARG A 38 -16.38 16.79 10.36
CA ARG A 38 -15.43 17.75 9.78
C ARG A 38 -14.57 17.08 8.71
N LEU A 39 -14.08 15.87 8.95
CA LEU A 39 -13.31 15.13 7.97
C LEU A 39 -14.14 14.83 6.70
N LYS A 40 -15.40 14.40 6.87
CA LYS A 40 -16.33 14.19 5.75
C LYS A 40 -16.59 15.47 4.95
N ALA A 41 -16.73 16.61 5.62
CA ALA A 41 -16.92 17.89 4.95
C ALA A 41 -15.73 18.28 4.06
N VAL A 42 -14.50 18.15 4.59
CA VAL A 42 -13.27 18.40 3.83
C VAL A 42 -13.15 17.41 2.64
N CYS A 43 -13.38 16.13 2.86
CA CYS A 43 -13.34 15.13 1.79
C CYS A 43 -14.36 15.45 0.67
N LYS A 44 -15.57 15.89 1.06
CA LYS A 44 -16.62 16.29 0.11
C LYS A 44 -16.22 17.52 -0.71
N GLN A 45 -15.57 18.51 -0.10
CA GLN A 45 -15.05 19.70 -0.81
C GLN A 45 -14.05 19.30 -1.92
N HIS A 46 -13.23 18.28 -1.67
CA HIS A 46 -12.28 17.77 -2.65
C HIS A 46 -12.84 16.67 -3.56
N GLY A 47 -14.09 16.24 -3.38
CA GLY A 47 -14.73 15.19 -4.18
C GLY A 47 -14.08 13.80 -4.01
N VAL A 48 -13.52 13.50 -2.84
CA VAL A 48 -12.80 12.25 -2.56
C VAL A 48 -13.37 11.51 -1.35
N SER A 49 -13.10 10.20 -1.26
CA SER A 49 -13.41 9.43 -0.04
C SER A 49 -12.41 9.71 1.08
N ILE A 50 -12.80 9.43 2.33
CA ILE A 50 -11.93 9.57 3.50
C ILE A 50 -10.62 8.79 3.31
N THR A 51 -10.69 7.56 2.81
CA THR A 51 -9.50 6.72 2.59
C THR A 51 -8.52 7.36 1.59
N LYS A 52 -9.04 7.93 0.49
CA LYS A 52 -8.22 8.63 -0.51
C LYS A 52 -7.55 9.86 0.08
N TYR A 53 -8.31 10.63 0.86
CA TYR A 53 -7.81 11.84 1.52
C TYR A 53 -6.70 11.50 2.53
N LEU A 54 -6.95 10.53 3.42
CA LEU A 54 -5.97 10.12 4.44
C LEU A 54 -4.72 9.49 3.81
N ALA A 55 -4.87 8.73 2.73
CA ALA A 55 -3.72 8.16 2.03
C ALA A 55 -2.85 9.26 1.39
N ALA A 56 -3.46 10.26 0.75
CA ALA A 56 -2.72 11.39 0.21
C ALA A 56 -2.07 12.24 1.31
N LEU A 57 -2.79 12.45 2.42
CA LEU A 57 -2.29 13.18 3.58
C LEU A 57 -1.07 12.48 4.19
N LEU A 58 -1.10 11.16 4.34
CA LEU A 58 0.02 10.40 4.87
C LEU A 58 1.25 10.49 3.97
N ILE A 59 1.08 10.35 2.63
CA ILE A 59 2.18 10.53 1.67
C ILE A 59 2.76 11.95 1.77
N TRP A 60 1.88 12.96 1.89
CA TRP A 60 2.27 14.35 2.03
C TRP A 60 3.03 14.61 3.33
N SER A 61 2.53 14.10 4.47
CA SER A 61 3.18 14.26 5.77
C SER A 61 4.57 13.61 5.81
N ILE A 62 4.72 12.40 5.27
CA ILE A 62 6.03 11.74 5.16
C ILE A 62 6.99 12.59 4.33
N TRP A 63 6.52 13.14 3.22
CA TRP A 63 7.36 14.00 2.39
C TRP A 63 7.78 15.29 3.12
N GLN A 64 6.86 15.94 3.82
CA GLN A 64 7.17 17.16 4.57
C GLN A 64 8.12 16.91 5.73
N GLU A 65 7.81 15.91 6.57
CA GLU A 65 8.54 15.67 7.81
C GLU A 65 9.90 15.00 7.57
N TYR A 66 9.96 13.97 6.74
CA TYR A 66 11.19 13.18 6.58
C TYR A 66 12.03 13.60 5.36
N LEU A 67 11.42 14.14 4.32
CA LEU A 67 12.11 14.60 3.12
C LEU A 67 12.25 16.14 3.08
N GLY A 68 11.73 16.83 4.10
CA GLY A 68 11.81 18.29 4.22
C GLY A 68 11.19 19.04 3.04
N GLY A 69 10.16 18.46 2.40
CA GLY A 69 9.53 19.05 1.22
C GLY A 69 10.41 19.08 -0.03
N LYS A 70 11.54 18.37 -0.04
CA LYS A 70 12.52 18.38 -1.14
C LYS A 70 12.24 17.28 -2.18
N SER A 71 12.88 17.41 -3.34
CA SER A 71 12.88 16.36 -4.35
C SER A 71 13.54 15.09 -3.83
N SER A 72 13.00 13.93 -4.18
CA SER A 72 13.50 12.63 -3.75
C SER A 72 13.77 11.72 -4.94
N ARG A 73 14.76 10.83 -4.79
CA ARG A 73 15.05 9.75 -5.74
C ARG A 73 14.22 8.50 -5.47
N CYS A 74 13.67 8.36 -4.26
CA CYS A 74 12.81 7.27 -3.84
C CYS A 74 11.37 7.76 -3.71
N ALA A 75 10.42 6.93 -4.12
CA ALA A 75 9.00 7.25 -3.97
C ALA A 75 8.54 6.97 -2.53
N VAL A 76 7.63 7.78 -2.01
CA VAL A 76 6.85 7.41 -0.83
C VAL A 76 5.73 6.48 -1.29
N VAL A 77 5.70 5.26 -0.79
CA VAL A 77 4.75 4.21 -1.22
C VAL A 77 4.03 3.64 -0.02
N LEU A 78 2.72 3.69 -0.04
CA LEU A 78 1.85 3.10 0.97
C LEU A 78 1.32 1.74 0.51
N ASN A 79 1.22 0.83 1.46
CA ASN A 79 0.60 -0.48 1.29
C ASN A 79 -0.81 -0.44 1.92
N LEU A 80 -1.85 -0.52 1.08
CA LEU A 80 -3.24 -0.38 1.50
C LEU A 80 -3.98 -1.71 1.42
N PRO A 81 -4.48 -2.25 2.53
CA PRO A 81 -5.38 -3.38 2.52
C PRO A 81 -6.78 -2.95 2.05
N ILE A 82 -7.37 -3.74 1.17
CA ILE A 82 -8.71 -3.53 0.61
C ILE A 82 -9.59 -4.69 1.02
N ASN A 83 -10.69 -4.40 1.72
CA ASN A 83 -11.69 -5.40 2.04
C ASN A 83 -12.42 -5.85 0.77
N LEU A 84 -12.35 -7.13 0.47
CA LEU A 84 -12.93 -7.72 -0.75
C LEU A 84 -14.40 -8.15 -0.58
N ARG A 85 -14.91 -8.21 0.66
CA ARG A 85 -16.28 -8.70 0.91
C ARG A 85 -17.33 -7.91 0.12
N GLY A 86 -17.21 -6.57 0.12
CA GLY A 86 -18.13 -5.71 -0.62
C GLY A 86 -18.05 -5.86 -2.14
N PHE A 87 -16.90 -6.25 -2.68
CA PHE A 87 -16.71 -6.44 -4.13
C PHE A 87 -17.25 -7.78 -4.63
N PHE A 88 -17.20 -8.82 -3.79
CA PHE A 88 -17.54 -10.19 -4.17
C PHE A 88 -18.77 -10.75 -3.44
N GLY A 89 -19.46 -9.92 -2.64
CA GLY A 89 -20.66 -10.33 -1.91
C GLY A 89 -20.43 -11.52 -0.98
N SER A 90 -19.29 -11.53 -0.28
CA SER A 90 -18.90 -12.66 0.58
C SER A 90 -19.13 -12.33 2.06
N ASP A 91 -19.81 -13.23 2.76
CA ASP A 91 -20.07 -13.16 4.21
C ASP A 91 -19.03 -13.92 5.05
N THR A 92 -17.90 -14.30 4.43
CA THR A 92 -16.85 -15.06 5.12
C THR A 92 -16.32 -14.32 6.34
N MET A 93 -16.11 -15.04 7.44
CA MET A 93 -15.43 -14.53 8.66
C MET A 93 -13.91 -14.59 8.53
N ALA A 94 -13.38 -15.31 7.53
CA ALA A 94 -11.95 -15.38 7.28
C ALA A 94 -11.40 -14.03 6.75
N ASN A 95 -10.09 -13.85 6.85
CA ASN A 95 -9.40 -12.70 6.28
C ASN A 95 -9.55 -12.70 4.76
N PHE A 96 -10.40 -11.80 4.25
CA PHE A 96 -10.68 -11.66 2.82
C PHE A 96 -10.36 -10.24 2.37
N PHE A 97 -9.10 -10.02 2.09
CA PHE A 97 -8.59 -8.73 1.63
C PHE A 97 -7.53 -8.90 0.53
N ALA A 98 -7.39 -7.90 -0.30
CA ALA A 98 -6.24 -7.72 -1.19
C ALA A 98 -5.41 -6.54 -0.71
N VAL A 99 -4.18 -6.50 -1.17
CA VAL A 99 -3.27 -5.40 -0.86
C VAL A 99 -2.93 -4.66 -2.14
N THR A 100 -3.01 -3.33 -2.12
CA THR A 100 -2.57 -2.49 -3.22
C THR A 100 -1.54 -1.48 -2.76
N MET A 101 -0.59 -1.18 -3.63
CA MET A 101 0.42 -0.15 -3.38
C MET A 101 0.05 1.12 -4.12
N ILE A 102 0.05 2.24 -3.41
CA ILE A 102 -0.08 3.58 -3.98
C ILE A 102 1.08 4.44 -3.52
N GLY A 103 1.49 5.42 -4.31
CA GLY A 103 2.59 6.26 -3.89
C GLY A 103 2.88 7.37 -4.86
N TRP A 104 3.86 8.20 -4.49
CA TRP A 104 4.31 9.34 -5.28
C TRP A 104 5.82 9.52 -5.22
N LEU A 105 6.41 9.84 -6.36
CA LEU A 105 7.81 10.23 -6.47
C LEU A 105 7.88 11.77 -6.60
N PHE A 106 8.36 12.41 -5.55
CA PHE A 106 8.51 13.86 -5.48
C PHE A 106 9.74 14.30 -6.28
N ARG A 107 9.55 14.64 -7.54
CA ARG A 107 10.63 15.20 -8.40
C ARG A 107 10.73 16.70 -8.28
N ASN A 108 9.61 17.36 -8.07
CA ASN A 108 9.52 18.80 -7.88
C ASN A 108 9.14 19.10 -6.44
N PRO A 109 9.82 20.07 -5.77
CA PRO A 109 9.50 20.43 -4.39
C PRO A 109 8.21 21.27 -4.27
N ASP A 110 7.76 21.94 -5.34
CA ASP A 110 6.62 22.88 -5.31
C ASP A 110 5.32 22.23 -5.79
N ILE A 111 5.01 21.01 -5.30
CA ILE A 111 3.77 20.36 -5.67
C ILE A 111 2.67 20.73 -4.66
N PRO A 112 1.52 21.30 -5.07
CA PRO A 112 0.40 21.54 -4.17
C PRO A 112 -0.24 20.22 -3.70
N PHE A 113 -0.76 20.21 -2.46
CA PHE A 113 -1.42 19.02 -1.89
C PHE A 113 -2.57 18.52 -2.77
N GLU A 114 -3.36 19.43 -3.36
CA GLU A 114 -4.49 19.10 -4.22
C GLU A 114 -4.08 18.33 -5.47
N VAL A 115 -2.90 18.62 -6.00
CA VAL A 115 -2.33 17.90 -7.15
C VAL A 115 -1.98 16.48 -6.74
N LEU A 116 -1.32 16.32 -5.59
CA LEU A 116 -1.02 14.99 -5.03
C LEU A 116 -2.30 14.21 -4.74
N LEU A 117 -3.29 14.83 -4.10
CA LEU A 117 -4.57 14.23 -3.76
C LEU A 117 -5.29 13.69 -5.01
N ARG A 118 -5.36 14.48 -6.08
CA ARG A 118 -5.95 14.04 -7.36
C ARG A 118 -5.21 12.85 -7.96
N LYS A 119 -3.87 12.87 -7.91
CA LYS A 119 -3.05 11.79 -8.46
C LYS A 119 -3.18 10.50 -7.66
N VAL A 120 -3.13 10.58 -6.34
CA VAL A 120 -3.35 9.45 -5.43
C VAL A 120 -4.77 8.89 -5.60
N SER A 121 -5.78 9.74 -5.64
CA SER A 121 -7.18 9.35 -5.89
C SER A 121 -7.31 8.59 -7.20
N SER A 122 -6.79 9.13 -8.30
CA SER A 122 -6.81 8.48 -9.62
C SER A 122 -6.04 7.15 -9.64
N GLN A 123 -4.94 7.02 -8.88
CA GLN A 123 -4.24 5.73 -8.75
C GLN A 123 -5.10 4.71 -8.02
N MET A 124 -5.78 5.11 -6.93
CA MET A 124 -6.68 4.24 -6.19
C MET A 124 -7.83 3.76 -7.06
N ASP A 125 -8.50 4.65 -7.80
CA ASP A 125 -9.60 4.29 -8.69
C ASP A 125 -9.19 3.28 -9.75
N ARG A 126 -8.00 3.43 -10.32
CA ARG A 126 -7.49 2.49 -11.33
C ARG A 126 -7.06 1.14 -10.75
N LYS A 127 -6.67 1.08 -9.48
CA LYS A 127 -6.17 -0.15 -8.85
C LYS A 127 -7.23 -0.89 -8.05
N ILE A 128 -8.22 -0.16 -7.53
CA ILE A 128 -9.34 -0.70 -6.74
C ILE A 128 -10.54 -0.89 -7.68
N ASP A 129 -10.32 -1.64 -8.74
CA ASP A 129 -11.35 -2.07 -9.67
C ASP A 129 -11.63 -3.56 -9.48
N LYS A 130 -12.91 -3.96 -9.57
CA LYS A 130 -13.35 -5.35 -9.30
C LYS A 130 -12.63 -6.36 -10.19
N ASP A 131 -12.48 -6.05 -11.47
CA ASP A 131 -11.87 -6.98 -12.43
C ASP A 131 -10.37 -7.14 -12.15
N LYS A 132 -9.66 -6.05 -11.83
CA LYS A 132 -8.25 -6.11 -11.45
C LYS A 132 -8.01 -6.80 -10.10
N LEU A 133 -8.93 -6.63 -9.16
CA LEU A 133 -8.88 -7.34 -7.89
C LEU A 133 -9.11 -8.84 -8.12
N ALA A 134 -10.08 -9.23 -8.95
CA ALA A 134 -10.33 -10.61 -9.32
C ALA A 134 -9.12 -11.24 -10.03
N GLU A 135 -8.49 -10.52 -10.97
CA GLU A 135 -7.28 -10.95 -11.66
C GLU A 135 -6.12 -11.19 -10.67
N SER A 136 -5.91 -10.26 -9.74
CA SER A 136 -4.87 -10.38 -8.71
C SER A 136 -5.10 -11.60 -7.81
N ILE A 137 -6.35 -11.85 -7.40
CA ILE A 137 -6.72 -13.02 -6.59
C ILE A 137 -6.50 -14.29 -7.40
N ALA A 138 -6.97 -14.35 -8.64
CA ALA A 138 -6.81 -15.50 -9.52
C ALA A 138 -5.33 -15.84 -9.72
N TYR A 139 -4.46 -14.84 -9.91
CA TYR A 139 -3.02 -15.03 -10.00
C TYR A 139 -2.43 -15.64 -8.72
N ASN A 140 -2.80 -15.12 -7.54
CA ASN A 140 -2.31 -15.64 -6.27
C ASN A 140 -2.75 -17.09 -6.05
N VAL A 141 -4.04 -17.38 -6.28
CA VAL A 141 -4.59 -18.74 -6.16
C VAL A 141 -3.95 -19.70 -7.16
N SER A 142 -3.71 -19.26 -8.40
CA SER A 142 -3.05 -20.10 -9.41
C SER A 142 -1.62 -20.49 -9.01
N ASN A 143 -0.90 -19.56 -8.37
CA ASN A 143 0.44 -19.84 -7.86
C ASN A 143 0.43 -20.82 -6.68
N GLU A 144 -0.54 -20.71 -5.78
CA GLU A 144 -0.69 -21.66 -4.67
C GLU A 144 -1.05 -23.10 -5.13
N LYS A 145 -1.77 -23.22 -6.24
CA LYS A 145 -2.18 -24.52 -6.80
C LYS A 145 -1.03 -25.26 -7.52
N LYS A 146 0.10 -24.62 -7.78
CA LYS A 146 1.24 -25.28 -8.45
C LYS A 146 1.82 -26.36 -7.55
N TRP A 147 1.69 -27.62 -7.97
CA TRP A 147 2.07 -28.79 -7.19
C TRP A 147 3.53 -28.79 -6.74
N TYR A 148 4.44 -28.27 -7.57
CA TYR A 148 5.86 -28.19 -7.24
C TYR A 148 6.14 -27.20 -6.10
N LEU A 149 5.35 -26.13 -5.97
CA LEU A 149 5.44 -25.21 -4.83
C LEU A 149 4.93 -25.86 -3.54
N ARG A 150 3.99 -26.76 -3.64
CA ARG A 150 3.46 -27.52 -2.49
C ARG A 150 4.40 -28.62 -2.05
N ALA A 151 5.12 -29.25 -3.00
CA ALA A 151 6.05 -30.34 -2.74
C ALA A 151 7.37 -29.91 -2.06
N ILE A 152 7.71 -28.61 -2.08
CA ILE A 152 8.94 -28.12 -1.43
C ILE A 152 8.79 -28.18 0.09
N PRO A 153 9.69 -28.91 0.81
CA PRO A 153 9.69 -28.97 2.27
C PRO A 153 9.82 -27.60 2.93
N LEU A 154 9.23 -27.42 4.11
CA LEU A 154 9.15 -26.14 4.81
C LEU A 154 10.55 -25.56 5.13
N PHE A 155 11.53 -26.42 5.46
CA PHE A 155 12.89 -25.97 5.77
C PHE A 155 13.63 -25.37 4.57
N LEU A 156 13.24 -25.70 3.33
CA LEU A 156 13.74 -25.07 2.11
C LEU A 156 12.92 -23.83 1.73
N LYS A 157 11.61 -23.83 2.04
CA LYS A 157 10.75 -22.65 1.82
C LYS A 157 11.10 -21.49 2.73
N ALA A 158 11.41 -21.75 3.99
CA ALA A 158 11.64 -20.70 4.97
C ALA A 158 12.76 -19.72 4.58
N PRO A 159 13.97 -20.16 4.19
CA PRO A 159 15.04 -19.25 3.76
C PRO A 159 14.70 -18.55 2.42
N ALA A 160 14.06 -19.24 1.49
CA ALA A 160 13.64 -18.65 0.22
C ALA A 160 12.58 -17.56 0.43
N LEU A 161 11.58 -17.80 1.28
CA LEU A 161 10.58 -16.82 1.66
C LEU A 161 11.22 -15.64 2.41
N SER A 162 12.12 -15.89 3.34
CA SER A 162 12.85 -14.84 4.06
C SER A 162 13.62 -13.93 3.09
N LEU A 163 14.28 -14.48 2.08
CA LEU A 163 14.98 -13.70 1.06
C LEU A 163 13.97 -12.87 0.21
N VAL A 164 12.86 -13.47 -0.21
CA VAL A 164 11.81 -12.77 -0.96
C VAL A 164 11.20 -11.66 -0.13
N PHE A 165 10.95 -11.88 1.16
CA PHE A 165 10.46 -10.83 2.07
C PHE A 165 11.46 -9.70 2.19
N ARG A 166 12.75 -9.97 2.46
CA ARG A 166 13.80 -8.94 2.53
C ARG A 166 13.92 -8.10 1.26
N LEU A 167 13.71 -8.71 0.08
CA LEU A 167 13.73 -8.00 -1.20
C LEU A 167 12.47 -7.16 -1.41
N LYS A 168 11.32 -7.61 -0.87
CA LYS A 168 10.04 -6.90 -1.00
C LYS A 168 9.81 -5.84 0.07
N ASP A 169 10.46 -5.92 1.23
CA ASP A 169 10.32 -4.94 2.32
C ASP A 169 10.63 -3.52 1.87
N ARG A 170 11.49 -3.36 0.87
CA ARG A 170 11.83 -2.06 0.29
C ARG A 170 10.86 -1.60 -0.82
N ALA A 171 9.79 -2.34 -1.08
CA ALA A 171 8.81 -1.97 -2.10
C ALA A 171 7.82 -0.92 -1.61
N TYR A 172 7.66 -0.76 -0.32
CA TYR A 172 6.81 0.25 0.33
C TYR A 172 7.56 0.95 1.47
N THR A 173 7.07 2.12 1.84
CA THR A 173 7.66 2.96 2.90
C THR A 173 7.30 2.38 4.26
N MET A 174 8.31 2.06 5.06
CA MET A 174 8.22 1.62 6.45
C MET A 174 9.08 2.51 7.32
#